data_27345d8df94d86aeddb214a504e962e8
#
_entry.id   27345d8df94d86aeddb214a504e962e8
#
_cell.length_a   1.000
_cell.length_b   1.000
_cell.length_c   1.000
_cell.angle_alpha   90.00
_cell.angle_beta   90.00
_cell.angle_gamma   90.00
#
_symmetry.space_group_name_H-M   'P 1'
#
loop_
_entity.id
_entity.type
_entity.pdbx_description
1 polymer ?
#
loop_
_entity_poly.entity_id
_entity_poly.type
_entity_poly.pdbx_seq_one_letter_code
_entity_poly.pdbx_strand_id
1 'polypeptide(L)'
;MAKRTIVRQRKATFPHLRAIREERLGWDVTDILTRLPGNRPSIASIYRLEQGHAIRVTNARRVFDVVNAALNNTLDPGKELKVK
;
A
#
# COMPACT_ATOMS: atom_id res chain seq x y z
N MET A 1 -4.58 -32.02 -21.63
CA MET A 1 -4.64 -31.58 -20.25
C MET A 1 -4.60 -30.07 -20.16
N ALA A 2 -5.54 -29.52 -19.49
CA ALA A 2 -5.53 -28.10 -19.30
C ALA A 2 -4.37 -27.70 -18.41
N LYS A 3 -3.54 -26.84 -18.91
CA LYS A 3 -2.47 -26.32 -18.13
C LYS A 3 -3.02 -25.33 -17.12
N ARG A 4 -2.82 -25.60 -15.86
CA ARG A 4 -3.23 -24.65 -14.86
C ARG A 4 -2.34 -23.41 -14.95
N THR A 5 -2.96 -22.28 -15.12
CA THR A 5 -2.26 -21.01 -15.05
C THR A 5 -2.16 -20.61 -13.61
N ILE A 6 -0.95 -20.54 -13.10
CA ILE A 6 -0.73 -20.03 -11.77
C ILE A 6 -0.66 -18.52 -11.87
N VAL A 7 -1.65 -17.88 -11.32
CA VAL A 7 -1.63 -16.43 -11.26
C VAL A 7 -0.72 -16.03 -10.13
N ARG A 8 0.48 -15.59 -10.47
CA ARG A 8 1.36 -15.04 -9.47
C ARG A 8 0.81 -13.71 -9.02
N GLN A 9 0.59 -13.59 -7.75
CA GLN A 9 0.22 -12.30 -7.20
C GLN A 9 1.46 -11.43 -7.17
N ARG A 10 1.39 -10.33 -7.88
CA ARG A 10 2.45 -9.36 -7.86
C ARG A 10 2.52 -8.72 -6.50
N LYS A 11 3.73 -8.33 -6.15
CA LYS A 11 3.98 -7.60 -4.90
C LYS A 11 4.55 -6.24 -5.24
N ALA A 12 4.33 -5.31 -4.34
CA ALA A 12 4.83 -3.95 -4.50
C ALA A 12 5.33 -3.41 -3.16
N THR A 13 6.26 -2.48 -3.25
CA THR A 13 6.74 -1.73 -2.10
C THR A 13 6.22 -0.30 -2.18
N PHE A 14 6.19 0.36 -1.03
CA PHE A 14 5.85 1.79 -0.95
C PHE A 14 6.89 2.45 -0.05
N PRO A 15 8.07 2.75 -0.60
CA PRO A 15 9.22 3.18 0.23
C PRO A 15 9.01 4.44 1.03
N HIS A 16 8.21 5.37 0.54
CA HIS A 16 8.01 6.66 1.21
C HIS A 16 6.79 6.69 2.12
N LEU A 17 6.11 5.55 2.30
CA LEU A 17 4.86 5.52 3.07
C LEU A 17 5.03 6.08 4.47
N ARG A 18 6.04 5.62 5.19
CA ARG A 18 6.24 6.05 6.58
C ARG A 18 6.49 7.56 6.67
N ALA A 19 7.34 8.07 5.81
CA ALA A 19 7.65 9.49 5.79
C ALA A 19 6.40 10.32 5.47
N ILE A 20 5.63 9.88 4.50
CA ILE A 20 4.39 10.57 4.12
C ILE A 20 3.40 10.56 5.29
N ARG A 21 3.23 9.38 5.90
CA ARG A 21 2.29 9.24 7.01
C ARG A 21 2.67 10.12 8.19
N GLU A 22 3.95 10.09 8.58
CA GLU A 22 4.40 10.84 9.75
C GLU A 22 4.55 12.33 9.48
N GLU A 23 5.17 12.68 8.36
CA GLU A 23 5.57 14.07 8.11
C GLU A 23 4.50 14.89 7.41
N ARG A 24 3.76 14.28 6.51
CA ARG A 24 2.76 15.00 5.72
C ARG A 24 1.35 14.88 6.28
N LEU A 25 1.02 13.74 6.87
CA LEU A 25 -0.33 13.47 7.36
C LEU A 25 -0.43 13.53 8.88
N GLY A 26 0.64 13.24 9.59
CA GLY A 26 0.61 13.16 11.04
C GLY A 26 -0.28 12.03 11.54
N TRP A 27 -0.36 10.94 10.78
CA TRP A 27 -1.22 9.81 11.09
C TRP A 27 -0.46 8.67 11.75
N ASP A 28 -1.18 7.90 12.58
CA ASP A 28 -0.73 6.57 12.97
C ASP A 28 -1.10 5.55 11.90
N VAL A 29 -0.50 4.38 11.96
CA VAL A 29 -0.85 3.28 11.05
C VAL A 29 -2.32 2.93 11.15
N THR A 30 -2.88 3.00 12.36
CA THR A 30 -4.31 2.75 12.57
C THR A 30 -5.20 3.74 11.83
N ASP A 31 -4.73 4.96 11.62
CA ASP A 31 -5.49 5.94 10.83
C ASP A 31 -5.64 5.51 9.38
N ILE A 32 -4.60 4.91 8.83
CA ILE A 32 -4.68 4.31 7.50
C ILE A 32 -5.66 3.16 7.50
N LEU A 33 -5.54 2.27 8.49
CA LEU A 33 -6.34 1.06 8.58
C LEU A 33 -7.84 1.39 8.66
N THR A 34 -8.20 2.38 9.46
CA THR A 34 -9.61 2.74 9.64
C THR A 34 -10.23 3.34 8.38
N ARG A 35 -9.42 3.87 7.49
CA ARG A 35 -9.90 4.47 6.24
C ARG A 35 -9.95 3.47 5.08
N LEU A 36 -9.45 2.26 5.28
CA LEU A 36 -9.47 1.23 4.25
C LEU A 36 -10.83 0.56 4.20
N PRO A 37 -11.32 0.20 3.00
CA PRO A 37 -12.59 -0.53 2.88
C PRO A 37 -12.49 -1.96 3.39
N GLY A 38 -13.62 -2.67 3.40
CA GLY A 38 -13.77 -3.98 4.03
C GLY A 38 -12.68 -5.01 3.79
N ASN A 39 -12.22 -5.20 2.56
CA ASN A 39 -11.16 -6.16 2.24
C ASN A 39 -9.79 -5.53 2.38
N ARG A 40 -9.52 -4.98 3.53
CA ARG A 40 -8.29 -4.23 3.78
C ARG A 40 -7.14 -5.15 4.17
N PRO A 41 -5.91 -4.74 3.91
CA PRO A 41 -4.76 -5.45 4.43
C PRO A 41 -4.73 -5.39 5.96
N SER A 42 -4.05 -6.36 6.57
CA SER A 42 -3.87 -6.36 8.02
C SER A 42 -2.92 -5.23 8.43
N ILE A 43 -2.98 -4.86 9.71
CA ILE A 43 -2.05 -3.87 10.25
C ILE A 43 -0.60 -4.34 10.09
N ALA A 44 -0.36 -5.64 10.23
CA ALA A 44 0.97 -6.21 10.03
C ALA A 44 1.47 -5.98 8.61
N SER A 45 0.59 -6.08 7.62
CA SER A 45 0.96 -5.83 6.22
C SER A 45 1.35 -4.37 6.01
N ILE A 46 0.64 -3.45 6.65
CA ILE A 46 0.96 -2.02 6.55
C ILE A 46 2.33 -1.75 7.18
N TYR A 47 2.62 -2.33 8.34
CA TYR A 47 3.93 -2.19 8.97
C TYR A 47 5.04 -2.75 8.08
N ARG A 48 4.81 -3.90 7.45
CA ARG A 48 5.80 -4.47 6.52
C ARG A 48 6.07 -3.52 5.36
N LEU A 49 5.02 -2.93 4.83
CA LEU A 49 5.14 -1.98 3.74
C LEU A 49 5.99 -0.78 4.16
N GLU A 50 5.80 -0.28 5.38
CA GLU A 50 6.59 0.82 5.92
C GLU A 50 8.06 0.45 6.13
N GLN A 51 8.33 -0.82 6.39
CA GLN A 51 9.69 -1.31 6.58
C GLN A 51 10.41 -1.60 5.26
N GLY A 52 9.75 -1.37 4.14
CA GLY A 52 10.34 -1.60 2.82
C GLY A 52 10.08 -2.97 2.25
N HIS A 53 9.26 -3.80 2.91
CA HIS A 53 8.89 -5.11 2.40
C HIS A 53 7.75 -5.00 1.39
N ALA A 54 7.80 -5.85 0.38
CA ALA A 54 6.73 -5.90 -0.60
C ALA A 54 5.54 -6.69 -0.06
N ILE A 55 4.34 -6.19 -0.34
CA ILE A 55 3.09 -6.89 -0.06
C ILE A 55 2.31 -7.01 -1.37
N ARG A 56 1.19 -7.70 -1.36
CA ARG A 56 0.37 -7.84 -2.56
C ARG A 56 0.09 -6.48 -3.16
N VAL A 57 0.24 -6.37 -4.47
CA VAL A 57 0.07 -5.10 -5.16
C VAL A 57 -1.33 -4.50 -4.92
N THR A 58 -2.36 -5.33 -4.85
CA THR A 58 -3.71 -4.84 -4.57
C THR A 58 -3.81 -4.19 -3.21
N ASN A 59 -3.15 -4.77 -2.21
CA ASN A 59 -3.15 -4.20 -0.86
C ASN A 59 -2.28 -2.95 -0.77
N ALA A 60 -1.12 -2.97 -1.41
CA ALA A 60 -0.26 -1.80 -1.47
C ALA A 60 -0.98 -0.64 -2.15
N ARG A 61 -1.72 -0.93 -3.22
CA ARG A 61 -2.49 0.07 -3.94
C ARG A 61 -3.60 0.67 -3.08
N ARG A 62 -4.27 -0.16 -2.29
CA ARG A 62 -5.31 0.32 -1.38
C ARG A 62 -4.75 1.29 -0.35
N VAL A 63 -3.59 0.96 0.23
CA VAL A 63 -2.92 1.87 1.15
C VAL A 63 -2.53 3.16 0.44
N PHE A 64 -1.96 3.04 -0.75
CA PHE A 64 -1.59 4.20 -1.55
C PHE A 64 -2.80 5.10 -1.82
N ASP A 65 -3.92 4.52 -2.21
CA ASP A 65 -5.12 5.29 -2.56
C ASP A 65 -5.65 6.09 -1.37
N VAL A 66 -5.65 5.50 -0.17
CA VAL A 66 -6.07 6.19 1.05
C VAL A 66 -5.17 7.40 1.33
N VAL A 67 -3.86 7.18 1.28
CA VAL A 67 -2.88 8.24 1.53
C VAL A 67 -2.97 9.32 0.46
N ASN A 68 -3.07 8.90 -0.79
CA ASN A 68 -3.14 9.82 -1.92
C ASN A 68 -4.39 10.69 -1.88
N ALA A 69 -5.53 10.09 -1.53
CA ALA A 69 -6.77 10.86 -1.38
C ALA A 69 -6.64 11.93 -0.29
N ALA A 70 -5.98 11.60 0.81
CA ALA A 70 -5.74 12.57 1.89
C ALA A 70 -4.80 13.69 1.46
N LEU A 71 -3.99 13.46 0.43
CA LEU A 71 -3.07 14.46 -0.14
C LEU A 71 -3.61 15.06 -1.43
N ASN A 72 -4.91 15.02 -1.63
CA ASN A 72 -5.58 15.60 -2.80
C ASN A 72 -5.09 15.01 -4.12
N ASN A 73 -4.76 13.72 -4.12
CA ASN A 73 -4.31 12.98 -5.30
C ASN A 73 -3.06 13.59 -5.95
N THR A 74 -2.14 14.10 -5.12
CA THR A 74 -0.92 14.73 -5.61
C THR A 74 0.24 13.74 -5.80
N LEU A 75 0.08 12.48 -5.35
CA LEU A 75 1.11 11.47 -5.48
C LEU A 75 0.97 10.75 -6.83
N ASP A 76 2.10 10.33 -7.37
CA ASP A 76 2.15 9.56 -8.61
C ASP A 76 2.35 8.08 -8.26
N PRO A 77 1.37 7.21 -8.52
CA PRO A 77 1.51 5.79 -8.20
C PRO A 77 2.70 5.14 -8.90
N GLY A 78 3.03 5.58 -10.11
CA GLY A 78 4.17 5.05 -10.84
C GLY A 78 5.51 5.36 -10.18
N LYS A 79 5.58 6.44 -9.42
CA LYS A 79 6.79 6.81 -8.69
C LYS A 79 6.83 6.26 -7.29
N GLU A 80 5.67 6.18 -6.63
CA GLU A 80 5.61 5.80 -5.22
C GLU A 80 5.53 4.29 -5.03
N LEU A 81 4.80 3.60 -5.88
CA LEU A 81 4.67 2.15 -5.78
C LEU A 81 5.68 1.47 -6.70
N LYS A 82 6.49 0.60 -6.11
CA LYS A 82 7.48 -0.15 -6.87
C LYS A 82 7.02 -1.60 -6.97
N VAL A 83 6.53 -1.98 -8.14
CA VAL A 83 6.06 -3.35 -8.39
C VAL A 83 7.27 -4.24 -8.65
N LYS A 84 7.28 -5.38 -7.99
CA LYS A 84 8.38 -6.35 -8.12
C LYS A 84 8.03 -7.50 -9.05
#